data_16d18670c36d7c39acd834fb0f636e96
#
_entry.id   16d18670c36d7c39acd834fb0f636e96
#
_cell.length_a   1.000
_cell.length_b   1.000
_cell.length_c   1.000
_cell.angle_alpha   90.00
_cell.angle_beta   90.00
_cell.angle_gamma   90.00
#
_symmetry.space_group_name_H-M   'P 1'
#
loop_
_entity.id
_entity.type
_entity.pdbx_description
1 polymer ?
#
loop_
_entity_poly.entity_id
_entity_poly.type
_entity_poly.pdbx_seq_one_letter_code
_entity_poly.pdbx_strand_id
1 'polypeptide(L)'
;MRGARGWRVPPNLVRVAAAIALVAGCIAGGVAATTLFPSTVETINYRAQLRLSINAEDASQINSPTIFGNINLHFDGPGPAPGILAGVQVKPNITDLLAQPKVSIKALQPSRLELSNAARDAVIGLGLRFAAGSLAVTLLAVGAYAAWRHGRPPARRLAAAGACWVFACGVTGVSIWQTYQPDRLGEFTTTGILGAVQRNADLLEGVETRAQQTTPYLKNLLALSAALQDKYTPQSLGEPVAARILLVSDIHGGQQYPLMRTIVREEHIDAVVDLGDLLNFGQVAEGDTVSLFKGIESLGVPYLFVRGNHDATRARDAALLRRMARVPNVVLLQPNEQTYIEQSINGIRIAGFNDPRWFGDNNHNNAAKQVPATEAFTAAFADRPPPDLVVSHEPGAVRDVKRADILAHGHLHSDQLEGNLIGVGTFTGGGPFSHFLQGGDGEELTGQPSAFDIAVFGQDCQLTSLTRYQFRNVVEGRPAYDDVTLINGARIEPPLPADRTEQGAEKAEPHTCSSIQGISAEQVPAVSR
;
A
#
# COMPACT_ATOMS: atom_id res chain seq x y z
N MET A 1 23.81 -7.59 65.78
CA MET A 1 22.91 -8.20 64.79
C MET A 1 21.80 -7.21 64.48
N ARG A 2 21.89 -6.49 63.36
CA ARG A 2 20.85 -5.56 62.91
C ARG A 2 19.82 -6.36 62.09
N GLY A 3 18.61 -6.52 62.64
CA GLY A 3 17.51 -7.21 61.99
C GLY A 3 17.15 -6.59 60.64
N ALA A 4 17.13 -7.38 59.60
CA ALA A 4 16.64 -7.02 58.27
C ALA A 4 15.17 -6.62 58.42
N ARG A 5 14.86 -5.33 58.27
CA ARG A 5 13.50 -4.81 58.14
C ARG A 5 12.97 -5.34 56.79
N GLY A 6 12.19 -6.43 56.84
CA GLY A 6 11.46 -6.90 55.71
C GLY A 6 10.52 -5.80 55.19
N TRP A 7 10.70 -5.35 53.93
CA TRP A 7 9.82 -4.42 53.26
C TRP A 7 8.42 -5.09 53.13
N ARG A 8 7.47 -4.65 54.00
CA ARG A 8 6.08 -5.06 53.88
C ARG A 8 5.40 -4.22 52.78
N VAL A 9 5.13 -4.88 51.64
CA VAL A 9 4.36 -4.25 50.56
C VAL A 9 3.03 -3.73 51.11
N PRO A 10 2.64 -2.47 50.86
CA PRO A 10 1.37 -1.93 51.29
C PRO A 10 0.17 -2.79 50.82
N PRO A 11 -0.82 -3.06 51.69
CA PRO A 11 -1.92 -3.95 51.32
C PRO A 11 -2.74 -3.45 50.12
N ASN A 12 -2.77 -2.15 49.86
CA ASN A 12 -3.42 -1.58 48.69
C ASN A 12 -2.68 -1.90 47.39
N LEU A 13 -1.33 -1.90 47.37
CA LEU A 13 -0.53 -2.31 46.21
C LEU A 13 -0.75 -3.78 45.86
N VAL A 14 -0.85 -4.64 46.87
CA VAL A 14 -1.17 -6.08 46.65
C VAL A 14 -2.57 -6.26 46.03
N ARG A 15 -3.54 -5.47 46.46
CA ARG A 15 -4.91 -5.53 45.91
C ARG A 15 -4.94 -5.04 44.46
N VAL A 16 -4.26 -3.95 44.14
CA VAL A 16 -4.16 -3.43 42.79
C VAL A 16 -3.44 -4.42 41.87
N ALA A 17 -2.30 -4.98 42.29
CA ALA A 17 -1.57 -5.98 41.54
C ALA A 17 -2.44 -7.24 41.29
N ALA A 18 -3.21 -7.69 42.29
CA ALA A 18 -4.11 -8.82 42.11
C ALA A 18 -5.25 -8.52 41.14
N ALA A 19 -5.81 -7.30 41.14
CA ALA A 19 -6.84 -6.89 40.19
C ALA A 19 -6.29 -6.85 38.75
N ILE A 20 -5.09 -6.27 38.55
CA ILE A 20 -4.40 -6.24 37.25
C ILE A 20 -4.13 -7.67 36.75
N ALA A 21 -3.60 -8.54 37.61
CA ALA A 21 -3.34 -9.95 37.27
C ALA A 21 -4.62 -10.69 36.90
N LEU A 22 -5.74 -10.44 37.60
CA LEU A 22 -7.02 -11.03 37.26
C LEU A 22 -7.59 -10.52 35.94
N VAL A 23 -7.50 -9.21 35.65
CA VAL A 23 -7.91 -8.63 34.37
C VAL A 23 -7.08 -9.20 33.22
N ALA A 24 -5.75 -9.27 33.38
CA ALA A 24 -4.87 -9.87 32.37
C ALA A 24 -5.19 -11.37 32.16
N GLY A 25 -5.45 -12.10 33.24
CA GLY A 25 -5.89 -13.50 33.19
C GLY A 25 -7.24 -13.66 32.48
N CYS A 26 -8.22 -12.75 32.71
CA CYS A 26 -9.51 -12.74 32.04
C CYS A 26 -9.33 -12.52 30.53
N ILE A 27 -8.48 -11.56 30.12
CA ILE A 27 -8.19 -11.30 28.71
C ILE A 27 -7.55 -12.54 28.07
N ALA A 28 -6.51 -13.10 28.70
CA ALA A 28 -5.85 -14.30 28.20
C ALA A 28 -6.80 -15.50 28.10
N GLY A 29 -7.64 -15.73 29.11
CA GLY A 29 -8.64 -16.80 29.12
C GLY A 29 -9.74 -16.59 28.08
N GLY A 30 -10.16 -15.36 27.85
CA GLY A 30 -11.10 -15.00 26.81
C GLY A 30 -10.54 -15.29 25.42
N VAL A 31 -9.29 -14.89 25.14
CA VAL A 31 -8.60 -15.19 23.88
C VAL A 31 -8.40 -16.71 23.72
N ALA A 32 -7.93 -17.40 24.75
CA ALA A 32 -7.77 -18.86 24.73
C ALA A 32 -9.09 -19.58 24.39
N ALA A 33 -10.22 -19.12 24.93
CA ALA A 33 -11.53 -19.68 24.62
C ALA A 33 -11.90 -19.51 23.14
N THR A 34 -11.58 -18.37 22.52
CA THR A 34 -11.80 -18.17 21.07
C THR A 34 -10.88 -19.03 20.21
N THR A 35 -9.69 -19.40 20.72
CA THR A 35 -8.76 -20.29 20.04
C THR A 35 -9.18 -21.75 20.13
N LEU A 36 -9.64 -22.20 21.32
CA LEU A 36 -10.13 -23.57 21.54
C LEU A 36 -11.50 -23.81 20.86
N PHE A 37 -12.33 -22.78 20.80
CA PHE A 37 -13.66 -22.82 20.24
C PHE A 37 -13.84 -21.67 19.23
N PRO A 38 -13.27 -21.77 18.00
CA PRO A 38 -13.36 -20.69 17.02
C PRO A 38 -14.79 -20.32 16.66
N SER A 39 -15.04 -19.05 16.38
CA SER A 39 -16.33 -18.61 15.85
C SER A 39 -16.40 -18.94 14.36
N THR A 40 -17.37 -19.77 13.97
CA THR A 40 -17.56 -20.14 12.56
C THR A 40 -18.68 -19.30 11.98
N VAL A 41 -18.39 -18.65 10.85
CA VAL A 41 -19.39 -17.92 10.06
C VAL A 41 -19.39 -18.46 8.64
N GLU A 42 -20.55 -18.43 8.00
CA GLU A 42 -20.72 -18.98 6.64
C GLU A 42 -21.43 -17.97 5.74
N THR A 43 -20.97 -17.91 4.51
CA THR A 43 -21.66 -17.32 3.37
C THR A 43 -22.06 -18.42 2.39
N ILE A 44 -22.71 -18.08 1.29
CA ILE A 44 -23.05 -19.05 0.24
C ILE A 44 -21.80 -19.81 -0.22
N ASN A 45 -20.70 -19.08 -0.42
CA ASN A 45 -19.50 -19.59 -1.08
C ASN A 45 -18.33 -19.86 -0.12
N TYR A 46 -18.33 -19.29 1.07
CA TYR A 46 -17.18 -19.33 2.00
C TYR A 46 -17.61 -19.75 3.41
N ARG A 47 -16.66 -20.38 4.10
CA ARG A 47 -16.74 -20.64 5.55
C ARG A 47 -15.51 -20.03 6.19
N ALA A 48 -15.67 -19.20 7.22
CA ALA A 48 -14.58 -18.61 7.96
C ALA A 48 -14.62 -19.05 9.43
N GLN A 49 -13.45 -19.39 9.98
CA GLN A 49 -13.22 -19.65 11.39
C GLN A 49 -12.42 -18.50 11.98
N LEU A 50 -13.01 -17.78 12.94
CA LEU A 50 -12.40 -16.60 13.53
C LEU A 50 -11.98 -16.87 14.97
N ARG A 51 -10.82 -16.37 15.33
CA ARG A 51 -10.25 -16.39 16.68
C ARG A 51 -9.51 -15.10 16.98
N LEU A 52 -9.39 -14.75 18.27
CA LEU A 52 -8.58 -13.61 18.70
C LEU A 52 -7.13 -14.03 18.95
N SER A 53 -6.22 -13.10 18.78
CA SER A 53 -4.78 -13.24 19.11
C SER A 53 -4.33 -12.06 19.96
N ILE A 54 -3.45 -12.34 20.94
CA ILE A 54 -2.77 -11.32 21.76
C ILE A 54 -1.29 -11.21 21.41
N ASN A 55 -0.82 -11.88 20.36
CA ASN A 55 0.54 -11.72 19.89
C ASN A 55 0.75 -10.29 19.40
N ALA A 56 1.90 -9.72 19.70
CA ALA A 56 2.21 -8.35 19.31
C ALA A 56 2.22 -8.16 17.77
N GLU A 57 2.61 -9.20 17.04
CA GLU A 57 2.64 -9.21 15.57
C GLU A 57 1.23 -9.18 14.95
N ASP A 58 0.23 -9.71 15.66
CA ASP A 58 -1.16 -9.73 15.20
C ASP A 58 -1.95 -8.50 15.67
N ALA A 59 -1.37 -7.65 16.53
CA ALA A 59 -2.08 -6.54 17.14
C ALA A 59 -2.64 -5.56 16.11
N SER A 60 -3.92 -5.21 16.25
CA SER A 60 -4.66 -4.32 15.34
C SER A 60 -4.70 -4.81 13.88
N GLN A 61 -4.56 -6.13 13.66
CA GLN A 61 -4.61 -6.74 12.34
C GLN A 61 -5.73 -7.76 12.22
N ILE A 62 -6.32 -7.85 11.03
CA ILE A 62 -7.11 -9.01 10.61
C ILE A 62 -6.24 -9.81 9.65
N ASN A 63 -5.83 -11.00 10.07
CA ASN A 63 -5.05 -11.91 9.25
C ASN A 63 -5.93 -13.06 8.79
N SER A 64 -6.04 -13.22 7.48
CA SER A 64 -6.84 -14.27 6.84
C SER A 64 -5.96 -15.12 5.94
N PRO A 65 -5.41 -16.24 6.44
CA PRO A 65 -4.81 -17.23 5.57
C PRO A 65 -5.91 -17.87 4.70
N THR A 66 -5.71 -17.80 3.40
CA THR A 66 -6.58 -18.44 2.41
C THR A 66 -5.78 -19.49 1.64
N ILE A 67 -6.45 -20.34 0.87
CA ILE A 67 -5.75 -21.26 -0.06
C ILE A 67 -4.97 -20.52 -1.15
N PHE A 68 -5.22 -19.22 -1.32
CA PHE A 68 -4.59 -18.33 -2.30
C PHE A 68 -3.50 -17.43 -1.68
N GLY A 69 -3.22 -17.57 -0.37
CA GLY A 69 -2.25 -16.77 0.37
C GLY A 69 -2.86 -16.07 1.59
N ASN A 70 -2.06 -15.26 2.27
CA ASN A 70 -2.51 -14.54 3.43
C ASN A 70 -3.03 -13.16 3.03
N ILE A 71 -4.16 -12.77 3.60
CA ILE A 71 -4.70 -11.41 3.52
C ILE A 71 -4.48 -10.79 4.90
N ASN A 72 -3.74 -9.68 4.95
CA ASN A 72 -3.51 -8.91 6.16
C ASN A 72 -4.15 -7.53 6.01
N LEU A 73 -4.99 -7.17 6.99
CA LEU A 73 -5.61 -5.86 7.10
C LEU A 73 -5.07 -5.21 8.38
N HIS A 74 -4.30 -4.15 8.26
CA HIS A 74 -3.81 -3.40 9.42
C HIS A 74 -4.69 -2.18 9.68
N PHE A 75 -5.02 -1.94 10.96
CA PHE A 75 -5.90 -0.85 11.38
C PHE A 75 -5.19 0.09 12.35
N ASP A 76 -5.33 1.39 12.12
CA ASP A 76 -4.77 2.44 12.98
C ASP A 76 -5.75 2.77 14.11
N GLY A 77 -5.64 2.00 15.21
CA GLY A 77 -6.46 2.22 16.41
C GLY A 77 -5.79 3.19 17.40
N PRO A 78 -6.55 3.73 18.37
CA PRO A 78 -6.00 4.58 19.43
C PRO A 78 -5.08 3.84 20.41
N GLY A 79 -4.97 2.52 20.27
CA GLY A 79 -4.11 1.64 21.04
C GLY A 79 -4.18 0.22 20.49
N PRO A 80 -3.29 -0.69 20.93
CA PRO A 80 -3.27 -2.06 20.44
C PRO A 80 -4.56 -2.79 20.77
N ALA A 81 -5.23 -3.31 19.74
CA ALA A 81 -6.37 -4.21 19.90
C ALA A 81 -5.93 -5.67 19.66
N PRO A 82 -6.62 -6.66 20.26
CA PRO A 82 -6.38 -8.06 19.93
C PRO A 82 -6.54 -8.30 18.43
N GLY A 83 -5.57 -9.03 17.83
CA GLY A 83 -5.65 -9.42 16.43
C GLY A 83 -6.81 -10.37 16.16
N ILE A 84 -7.33 -10.36 14.94
CA ILE A 84 -8.36 -11.28 14.47
C ILE A 84 -7.75 -12.21 13.43
N LEU A 85 -7.69 -13.49 13.72
CA LEU A 85 -7.24 -14.52 12.78
C LEU A 85 -8.46 -15.18 12.17
N ALA A 86 -8.61 -15.07 10.84
CA ALA A 86 -9.75 -15.57 10.09
C ALA A 86 -9.31 -16.64 9.08
N GLY A 87 -9.41 -17.91 9.44
CA GLY A 87 -9.18 -19.03 8.51
C GLY A 87 -10.35 -19.18 7.54
N VAL A 88 -10.19 -18.70 6.30
CA VAL A 88 -11.24 -18.79 5.27
C VAL A 88 -11.07 -20.06 4.45
N GLN A 89 -12.13 -20.82 4.33
CA GLN A 89 -12.23 -22.00 3.49
C GLN A 89 -13.27 -21.77 2.40
N VAL A 90 -12.94 -22.19 1.19
CA VAL A 90 -13.84 -22.18 0.04
C VAL A 90 -14.75 -23.40 0.12
N LYS A 91 -16.05 -23.22 -0.06
CA LYS A 91 -17.00 -24.33 -0.10
C LYS A 91 -16.91 -25.08 -1.45
N PRO A 92 -17.20 -26.39 -1.49
CA PRO A 92 -17.08 -27.21 -2.72
C PRO A 92 -17.85 -26.67 -3.93
N ASN A 93 -18.95 -25.98 -3.72
CA ASN A 93 -19.75 -25.37 -4.80
C ASN A 93 -18.99 -24.31 -5.63
N ILE A 94 -17.95 -23.68 -5.08
CA ILE A 94 -17.08 -22.80 -5.87
C ILE A 94 -16.20 -23.59 -6.83
N THR A 95 -15.75 -24.77 -6.45
CA THR A 95 -14.94 -25.62 -7.33
C THR A 95 -15.70 -25.95 -8.60
N ASP A 96 -16.99 -26.23 -8.47
CA ASP A 96 -17.88 -26.50 -9.61
C ASP A 96 -18.13 -25.23 -10.46
N LEU A 97 -18.19 -24.06 -9.84
CA LEU A 97 -18.30 -22.78 -10.53
C LEU A 97 -17.01 -22.42 -11.29
N LEU A 98 -15.84 -22.66 -10.69
CA LEU A 98 -14.53 -22.40 -11.31
C LEU A 98 -14.23 -23.37 -12.49
N ALA A 99 -14.86 -24.53 -12.52
CA ALA A 99 -14.76 -25.49 -13.62
C ALA A 99 -15.57 -25.07 -14.87
N GLN A 100 -16.41 -24.04 -14.77
CA GLN A 100 -17.23 -23.56 -15.91
C GLN A 100 -16.40 -22.65 -16.85
N PRO A 101 -16.59 -22.73 -18.18
CA PRO A 101 -15.82 -21.95 -19.15
C PRO A 101 -16.04 -20.42 -19.08
N LYS A 102 -17.09 -19.98 -18.41
CA LYS A 102 -17.41 -18.56 -18.18
C LYS A 102 -17.86 -18.36 -16.74
N VAL A 103 -16.92 -18.04 -15.86
CA VAL A 103 -17.24 -17.70 -14.47
C VAL A 103 -17.46 -16.19 -14.36
N SER A 104 -18.61 -15.81 -13.86
CA SER A 104 -18.82 -14.42 -13.45
C SER A 104 -18.21 -14.20 -12.07
N ILE A 105 -17.25 -13.27 -11.95
CA ILE A 105 -16.63 -12.89 -10.67
C ILE A 105 -17.69 -12.41 -9.68
N LYS A 106 -18.76 -11.77 -10.15
CA LYS A 106 -19.90 -11.39 -9.32
C LYS A 106 -20.58 -12.58 -8.63
N ALA A 107 -20.54 -13.77 -9.24
CA ALA A 107 -21.10 -14.99 -8.63
C ALA A 107 -20.23 -15.53 -7.47
N LEU A 108 -18.94 -15.17 -7.43
CA LEU A 108 -18.02 -15.55 -6.36
C LEU A 108 -18.06 -14.57 -5.18
N GLN A 109 -18.51 -13.34 -5.41
CA GLN A 109 -18.56 -12.30 -4.39
C GLN A 109 -19.77 -12.51 -3.47
N PRO A 110 -19.59 -12.55 -2.13
CA PRO A 110 -20.71 -12.49 -1.22
C PRO A 110 -21.42 -11.14 -1.36
N SER A 111 -22.73 -11.14 -1.30
CA SER A 111 -23.51 -9.89 -1.27
C SER A 111 -23.18 -9.04 -0.04
N ARG A 112 -23.41 -7.74 -0.11
CA ARG A 112 -23.22 -6.83 1.03
C ARG A 112 -24.01 -7.28 2.27
N LEU A 113 -25.22 -7.78 2.05
CA LEU A 113 -26.08 -8.27 3.13
C LEU A 113 -25.51 -9.54 3.78
N GLU A 114 -25.03 -10.49 2.98
CA GLU A 114 -24.36 -11.70 3.49
C GLU A 114 -23.12 -11.36 4.29
N LEU A 115 -22.30 -10.41 3.79
CA LEU A 115 -21.09 -10.00 4.47
C LEU A 115 -21.38 -9.29 5.79
N SER A 116 -22.38 -8.39 5.81
CA SER A 116 -22.79 -7.70 7.04
C SER A 116 -23.36 -8.68 8.09
N ASN A 117 -24.13 -9.67 7.66
CA ASN A 117 -24.64 -10.71 8.54
C ASN A 117 -23.51 -11.59 9.07
N ALA A 118 -22.58 -12.03 8.20
CA ALA A 118 -21.42 -12.82 8.61
C ALA A 118 -20.52 -12.05 9.58
N ALA A 119 -20.28 -10.75 9.35
CA ALA A 119 -19.52 -9.90 10.26
C ALA A 119 -20.22 -9.76 11.62
N ARG A 120 -21.54 -9.54 11.63
CA ARG A 120 -22.33 -9.48 12.86
C ARG A 120 -22.25 -10.79 13.65
N ASP A 121 -22.44 -11.92 12.99
CA ASP A 121 -22.39 -13.24 13.62
C ASP A 121 -20.98 -13.55 14.13
N ALA A 122 -19.94 -13.12 13.42
CA ALA A 122 -18.55 -13.19 13.86
C ALA A 122 -18.32 -12.43 15.17
N VAL A 123 -18.75 -11.16 15.23
CA VAL A 123 -18.59 -10.30 16.41
C VAL A 123 -19.33 -10.89 17.62
N ILE A 124 -20.59 -11.30 17.42
CA ILE A 124 -21.39 -11.93 18.50
C ILE A 124 -20.71 -13.23 18.93
N GLY A 125 -20.33 -14.08 17.99
CA GLY A 125 -19.71 -15.37 18.26
C GLY A 125 -18.38 -15.25 19.02
N LEU A 126 -17.51 -14.32 18.61
CA LEU A 126 -16.25 -14.03 19.30
C LEU A 126 -16.49 -13.44 20.68
N GLY A 127 -17.41 -12.48 20.81
CA GLY A 127 -17.73 -11.81 22.05
C GLY A 127 -18.28 -12.80 23.13
N LEU A 128 -19.18 -13.68 22.74
CA LEU A 128 -19.74 -14.69 23.66
C LEU A 128 -18.66 -15.67 24.15
N ARG A 129 -17.78 -16.15 23.25
CA ARG A 129 -16.71 -17.08 23.62
C ARG A 129 -15.65 -16.40 24.49
N PHE A 130 -15.31 -15.17 24.18
CA PHE A 130 -14.39 -14.36 24.98
C PHE A 130 -14.98 -14.13 26.38
N ALA A 131 -16.23 -13.72 26.50
CA ALA A 131 -16.88 -13.50 27.77
C ALA A 131 -16.99 -14.81 28.62
N ALA A 132 -17.28 -15.93 27.96
CA ALA A 132 -17.34 -17.23 28.66
C ALA A 132 -15.96 -17.66 29.16
N GLY A 133 -14.88 -17.52 28.34
CA GLY A 133 -13.51 -17.85 28.76
C GLY A 133 -12.99 -16.94 29.87
N SER A 134 -13.27 -15.66 29.80
CA SER A 134 -12.96 -14.68 30.85
C SER A 134 -13.71 -14.98 32.13
N LEU A 135 -14.99 -15.39 32.04
CA LEU A 135 -15.80 -15.80 33.21
C LEU A 135 -15.23 -17.06 33.86
N ALA A 136 -14.83 -18.05 33.07
CA ALA A 136 -14.21 -19.28 33.58
C ALA A 136 -12.94 -18.97 34.40
N VAL A 137 -12.04 -18.09 33.91
CA VAL A 137 -10.88 -17.65 34.69
C VAL A 137 -11.28 -16.95 35.97
N THR A 138 -12.30 -16.09 35.92
CA THR A 138 -12.80 -15.41 37.12
C THR A 138 -13.33 -16.41 38.16
N LEU A 139 -14.11 -17.41 37.73
CA LEU A 139 -14.62 -18.45 38.60
C LEU A 139 -13.51 -19.33 39.20
N LEU A 140 -12.49 -19.67 38.37
CA LEU A 140 -11.32 -20.41 38.85
C LEU A 140 -10.53 -19.61 39.90
N ALA A 141 -10.33 -18.31 39.69
CA ALA A 141 -9.63 -17.44 40.63
C ALA A 141 -10.42 -17.30 41.96
N VAL A 142 -11.73 -17.15 41.87
CA VAL A 142 -12.63 -17.12 43.05
C VAL A 142 -12.64 -18.45 43.79
N GLY A 143 -12.70 -19.56 43.06
CA GLY A 143 -12.62 -20.93 43.61
C GLY A 143 -11.29 -21.21 44.30
N ALA A 144 -10.19 -20.87 43.66
CA ALA A 144 -8.82 -21.00 44.23
C ALA A 144 -8.69 -20.16 45.52
N TYR A 145 -9.24 -18.93 45.51
CA TYR A 145 -9.24 -18.08 46.70
C TYR A 145 -10.09 -18.67 47.82
N ALA A 146 -11.27 -19.23 47.50
CA ALA A 146 -12.14 -19.89 48.48
C ALA A 146 -11.48 -21.13 49.09
N ALA A 147 -10.84 -21.96 48.28
CA ALA A 147 -10.07 -23.12 48.71
C ALA A 147 -8.92 -22.74 49.64
N TRP A 148 -8.13 -21.73 49.23
CA TRP A 148 -7.03 -21.23 50.05
C TRP A 148 -7.47 -20.70 51.41
N ARG A 149 -8.62 -20.02 51.45
CA ARG A 149 -9.21 -19.47 52.72
C ARG A 149 -10.00 -20.48 53.51
N HIS A 150 -10.22 -21.68 53.02
CA HIS A 150 -11.08 -22.69 53.62
C HIS A 150 -12.48 -22.18 53.96
N GLY A 151 -13.04 -21.28 53.11
CA GLY A 151 -14.33 -20.69 53.36
C GLY A 151 -14.86 -19.83 52.22
N ARG A 152 -16.14 -19.43 52.31
CA ARG A 152 -16.82 -18.61 51.31
C ARG A 152 -16.14 -17.23 51.17
N PRO A 153 -15.86 -16.77 49.97
CA PRO A 153 -15.32 -15.42 49.76
C PRO A 153 -16.36 -14.37 50.20
N PRO A 154 -15.92 -13.26 50.81
CA PRO A 154 -16.82 -12.17 51.18
C PRO A 154 -17.44 -11.50 49.95
N ALA A 155 -18.69 -11.05 50.04
CA ALA A 155 -19.43 -10.45 48.92
C ALA A 155 -18.65 -9.33 48.20
N ARG A 156 -17.86 -8.52 48.93
CA ARG A 156 -17.01 -7.46 48.35
C ARG A 156 -15.97 -8.01 47.37
N ARG A 157 -15.41 -9.19 47.60
CA ARG A 157 -14.44 -9.81 46.71
C ARG A 157 -15.08 -10.45 45.49
N LEU A 158 -16.28 -11.02 45.68
CA LEU A 158 -17.08 -11.48 44.55
C LEU A 158 -17.46 -10.31 43.64
N ALA A 159 -17.92 -9.21 44.21
CA ALA A 159 -18.21 -7.99 43.47
C ALA A 159 -16.97 -7.43 42.74
N ALA A 160 -15.78 -7.41 43.40
CA ALA A 160 -14.54 -6.98 42.78
C ALA A 160 -14.09 -7.90 41.62
N ALA A 161 -14.25 -9.23 41.78
CA ALA A 161 -13.93 -10.18 40.71
C ALA A 161 -14.89 -10.01 39.51
N GLY A 162 -16.19 -9.84 39.78
CA GLY A 162 -17.18 -9.52 38.74
C GLY A 162 -16.88 -8.20 38.02
N ALA A 163 -16.47 -7.16 38.78
CA ALA A 163 -16.06 -5.88 38.18
C ALA A 163 -14.82 -6.03 37.30
N CYS A 164 -13.81 -6.83 37.69
CA CYS A 164 -12.66 -7.12 36.87
C CYS A 164 -13.04 -7.86 35.56
N TRP A 165 -13.97 -8.81 35.65
CA TRP A 165 -14.50 -9.51 34.49
C TRP A 165 -15.22 -8.56 33.52
N VAL A 166 -16.13 -7.72 34.03
CA VAL A 166 -16.85 -6.73 33.21
C VAL A 166 -15.89 -5.73 32.61
N PHE A 167 -14.87 -5.29 33.37
CA PHE A 167 -13.85 -4.37 32.89
C PHE A 167 -13.02 -5.02 31.78
N ALA A 168 -12.57 -6.26 31.92
CA ALA A 168 -11.82 -6.98 30.89
C ALA A 168 -12.64 -7.11 29.60
N CYS A 169 -13.90 -7.51 29.68
CA CYS A 169 -14.79 -7.59 28.52
C CYS A 169 -15.03 -6.21 27.90
N GLY A 170 -15.25 -5.18 28.71
CA GLY A 170 -15.52 -3.82 28.27
C GLY A 170 -14.32 -3.20 27.55
N VAL A 171 -13.13 -3.28 28.15
CA VAL A 171 -11.88 -2.74 27.54
C VAL A 171 -11.58 -3.44 26.23
N THR A 172 -11.64 -4.77 26.19
CA THR A 172 -11.40 -5.54 24.97
C THR A 172 -12.44 -5.20 23.89
N GLY A 173 -13.74 -5.17 24.26
CA GLY A 173 -14.81 -4.83 23.31
C GLY A 173 -14.68 -3.41 22.75
N VAL A 174 -14.38 -2.43 23.60
CA VAL A 174 -14.16 -1.03 23.19
C VAL A 174 -12.91 -0.93 22.29
N SER A 175 -11.81 -1.60 22.67
CA SER A 175 -10.58 -1.61 21.86
C SER A 175 -10.84 -2.18 20.47
N ILE A 176 -11.52 -3.32 20.36
CA ILE A 176 -11.91 -3.93 19.08
C ILE A 176 -12.81 -2.97 18.28
N TRP A 177 -13.86 -2.44 18.93
CA TRP A 177 -14.80 -1.55 18.26
C TRP A 177 -14.15 -0.25 17.75
N GLN A 178 -13.24 0.33 18.53
CA GLN A 178 -12.54 1.55 18.12
C GLN A 178 -11.48 1.30 17.04
N THR A 179 -10.83 0.15 17.04
CA THR A 179 -9.74 -0.15 16.10
C THR A 179 -10.28 -0.59 14.76
N TYR A 180 -11.21 -1.56 14.74
CA TYR A 180 -11.67 -2.19 13.48
C TYR A 180 -12.83 -1.39 12.84
N GLN A 181 -12.59 -0.10 12.64
CA GLN A 181 -13.49 0.78 11.88
C GLN A 181 -13.02 0.83 10.41
N PRO A 182 -13.93 0.87 9.43
CA PRO A 182 -13.55 0.93 8.02
C PRO A 182 -12.67 2.13 7.66
N ASP A 183 -12.90 3.28 8.30
CA ASP A 183 -12.14 4.52 8.14
C ASP A 183 -10.73 4.46 8.76
N ARG A 184 -10.43 3.43 9.55
CA ARG A 184 -9.13 3.21 10.19
C ARG A 184 -8.30 2.12 9.55
N LEU A 185 -8.74 1.56 8.42
CA LEU A 185 -7.92 0.65 7.64
C LEU A 185 -6.71 1.44 7.10
N GLY A 186 -5.53 1.15 7.63
CA GLY A 186 -4.29 1.80 7.26
C GLY A 186 -3.57 1.11 6.11
N GLU A 187 -3.54 -0.21 6.15
CA GLU A 187 -2.78 -1.00 5.18
C GLU A 187 -3.49 -2.32 4.87
N PHE A 188 -3.48 -2.68 3.60
CA PHE A 188 -3.95 -3.98 3.10
C PHE A 188 -2.81 -4.66 2.36
N THR A 189 -2.37 -5.81 2.86
CA THR A 189 -1.28 -6.59 2.26
C THR A 189 -1.79 -7.98 1.93
N THR A 190 -1.47 -8.46 0.72
CA THR A 190 -1.70 -9.86 0.34
C THR A 190 -0.39 -10.54 0.05
N THR A 191 -0.12 -11.68 0.71
CA THR A 191 1.05 -12.51 0.48
C THR A 191 0.64 -13.92 0.10
N GLY A 192 1.44 -14.64 -0.66
CA GLY A 192 1.25 -16.08 -0.91
C GLY A 192 0.90 -16.48 -2.32
N ILE A 193 -0.19 -17.21 -2.58
CA ILE A 193 -0.47 -17.88 -3.87
C ILE A 193 -0.67 -16.90 -5.05
N LEU A 194 -1.05 -15.66 -4.82
CA LEU A 194 -0.82 -14.65 -5.85
C LEU A 194 0.66 -14.66 -6.28
N GLY A 195 1.60 -14.83 -5.37
CA GLY A 195 3.02 -15.08 -5.67
C GLY A 195 3.37 -16.52 -6.09
N ALA A 196 2.63 -17.56 -5.66
CA ALA A 196 2.97 -18.95 -5.96
C ALA A 196 2.38 -19.49 -7.26
N VAL A 197 1.23 -19.01 -7.70
CA VAL A 197 0.71 -19.25 -9.05
C VAL A 197 1.70 -18.75 -10.10
N GLN A 198 2.51 -17.81 -9.72
CA GLN A 198 3.51 -17.20 -10.58
C GLN A 198 4.85 -17.93 -10.57
N ARG A 199 5.18 -18.70 -9.54
CA ARG A 199 6.36 -19.59 -9.58
C ARG A 199 6.23 -20.72 -10.60
N ASN A 200 5.04 -20.98 -11.12
CA ASN A 200 4.79 -21.89 -12.25
C ASN A 200 4.65 -21.14 -13.59
N ALA A 201 5.30 -20.00 -13.70
CA ALA A 201 5.24 -19.09 -14.84
C ALA A 201 5.99 -19.55 -16.11
N ASP A 202 6.35 -20.84 -16.22
CA ASP A 202 6.71 -21.47 -17.49
C ASP A 202 5.57 -21.34 -18.55
N LEU A 203 4.44 -20.78 -18.10
CA LEU A 203 3.24 -20.55 -18.89
C LEU A 203 3.21 -19.19 -19.62
N LEU A 204 4.16 -18.28 -19.38
CA LEU A 204 4.14 -16.92 -19.93
C LEU A 204 5.13 -16.67 -21.07
N GLU A 205 5.83 -17.70 -21.52
CA GLU A 205 6.68 -17.61 -22.71
C GLU A 205 5.83 -17.41 -23.98
N GLY A 206 5.93 -16.21 -24.56
CA GLY A 206 5.11 -15.79 -25.69
C GLY A 206 3.80 -15.11 -25.26
N VAL A 207 3.93 -14.03 -24.49
CA VAL A 207 2.81 -13.26 -23.89
C VAL A 207 1.71 -12.91 -24.90
N GLU A 208 2.05 -12.70 -26.17
CA GLU A 208 1.07 -12.36 -27.20
C GLU A 208 0.32 -13.58 -27.76
N THR A 209 0.97 -14.76 -27.82
CA THR A 209 0.39 -15.97 -28.38
C THR A 209 -0.25 -16.89 -27.32
N ARG A 210 0.25 -16.88 -26.08
CA ARG A 210 -0.27 -17.70 -24.98
C ARG A 210 -1.21 -16.93 -24.04
N ALA A 211 -1.21 -15.60 -24.06
CA ALA A 211 -2.17 -14.76 -23.35
C ALA A 211 -3.63 -15.16 -23.70
N GLN A 212 -3.87 -15.72 -24.88
CA GLN A 212 -5.18 -16.23 -25.28
C GLN A 212 -5.56 -17.58 -24.63
N GLN A 213 -4.61 -18.36 -24.13
CA GLN A 213 -4.84 -19.70 -23.59
C GLN A 213 -4.74 -19.84 -22.06
N THR A 214 -3.92 -19.02 -21.40
CA THR A 214 -3.75 -19.03 -19.93
C THR A 214 -4.50 -17.92 -19.20
N THR A 215 -5.14 -17.08 -19.95
CA THR A 215 -5.77 -15.83 -19.57
C THR A 215 -6.95 -15.93 -18.59
N PRO A 216 -7.82 -16.97 -18.58
CA PRO A 216 -8.98 -16.94 -17.69
C PRO A 216 -8.59 -16.95 -16.21
N TYR A 217 -7.58 -17.74 -15.81
CA TYR A 217 -7.22 -17.91 -14.41
C TYR A 217 -6.44 -16.71 -13.86
N LEU A 218 -5.41 -16.23 -14.59
CA LEU A 218 -4.64 -15.03 -14.22
C LEU A 218 -5.52 -13.77 -14.27
N LYS A 219 -6.36 -13.66 -15.29
CA LYS A 219 -7.33 -12.58 -15.42
C LYS A 219 -8.36 -12.61 -14.29
N ASN A 220 -8.80 -13.78 -13.86
CA ASN A 220 -9.70 -13.95 -12.73
C ASN A 220 -9.01 -13.66 -11.40
N LEU A 221 -7.70 -13.95 -11.26
CA LEU A 221 -6.92 -13.59 -10.06
C LEU A 221 -6.63 -12.10 -9.97
N LEU A 222 -6.25 -11.46 -11.08
CA LEU A 222 -6.09 -10.00 -11.15
C LEU A 222 -7.42 -9.29 -10.86
N ALA A 223 -8.51 -9.79 -11.46
CA ALA A 223 -9.85 -9.27 -11.21
C ALA A 223 -10.34 -9.58 -9.78
N LEU A 224 -9.92 -10.67 -9.16
CA LEU A 224 -10.19 -10.98 -7.75
C LEU A 224 -9.39 -10.04 -6.84
N SER A 225 -8.12 -9.77 -7.16
CA SER A 225 -7.30 -8.79 -6.44
C SER A 225 -7.90 -7.39 -6.55
N ALA A 226 -8.25 -6.96 -7.76
CA ALA A 226 -8.92 -5.67 -7.99
C ALA A 226 -10.29 -5.59 -7.29
N ALA A 227 -11.08 -6.68 -7.31
CA ALA A 227 -12.38 -6.74 -6.63
C ALA A 227 -12.25 -6.80 -5.10
N LEU A 228 -11.19 -7.41 -4.57
CA LEU A 228 -10.87 -7.36 -3.15
C LEU A 228 -10.43 -5.95 -2.75
N GLN A 229 -9.61 -5.29 -3.55
CA GLN A 229 -9.23 -3.89 -3.35
C GLN A 229 -10.46 -2.98 -3.39
N ASP A 230 -11.31 -3.09 -4.41
CA ASP A 230 -12.54 -2.29 -4.54
C ASP A 230 -13.53 -2.52 -3.38
N LYS A 231 -13.52 -3.71 -2.79
CA LYS A 231 -14.40 -4.10 -1.69
C LYS A 231 -13.87 -3.75 -0.32
N TYR A 232 -12.55 -3.83 -0.12
CA TYR A 232 -11.89 -3.57 1.16
C TYR A 232 -11.26 -2.17 1.21
N THR A 233 -11.18 -1.46 0.10
CA THR A 233 -11.00 -0.01 0.13
C THR A 233 -12.16 0.56 0.93
N PRO A 234 -11.91 1.18 2.08
CA PRO A 234 -12.98 1.66 2.93
C PRO A 234 -13.92 2.56 2.14
N GLN A 235 -15.21 2.27 2.20
CA GLN A 235 -16.22 3.16 1.59
C GLN A 235 -16.32 4.52 2.31
N SER A 236 -15.64 4.68 3.44
CA SER A 236 -15.40 5.97 4.11
C SER A 236 -14.32 6.80 3.42
N LEU A 237 -13.48 6.19 2.58
CA LEU A 237 -12.70 6.88 1.54
C LEU A 237 -13.59 7.17 0.31
N GLY A 238 -14.89 7.11 0.49
CA GLY A 238 -15.99 7.06 -0.47
C GLY A 238 -16.26 8.33 -1.23
N GLU A 239 -15.25 9.17 -1.48
CA GLU A 239 -15.30 10.08 -2.60
C GLU A 239 -15.28 9.26 -3.90
N PRO A 240 -16.16 9.53 -4.86
CA PRO A 240 -16.07 8.94 -6.18
C PRO A 240 -14.68 9.20 -6.76
N VAL A 241 -14.08 8.18 -7.37
CA VAL A 241 -12.75 8.30 -7.98
C VAL A 241 -12.78 9.37 -9.08
N ALA A 242 -11.88 10.33 -8.98
CA ALA A 242 -11.67 11.36 -10.01
C ALA A 242 -10.63 10.90 -11.04
N ALA A 243 -9.48 10.38 -10.58
CA ALA A 243 -8.40 9.89 -11.45
C ALA A 243 -7.63 8.72 -10.85
N ARG A 244 -7.12 7.85 -11.73
CA ARG A 244 -6.17 6.77 -11.42
C ARG A 244 -4.89 7.02 -12.19
N ILE A 245 -3.80 7.26 -11.49
CA ILE A 245 -2.49 7.57 -12.05
C ILE A 245 -1.54 6.41 -11.82
N LEU A 246 -0.97 5.87 -12.89
CA LEU A 246 0.10 4.86 -12.80
C LEU A 246 1.45 5.58 -12.70
N LEU A 247 2.16 5.35 -11.60
CA LEU A 247 3.51 5.85 -11.38
C LEU A 247 4.51 4.75 -11.73
N VAL A 248 5.46 5.06 -12.61
CA VAL A 248 6.54 4.16 -13.03
C VAL A 248 7.87 4.90 -13.05
N SER A 249 8.97 4.18 -12.95
CA SER A 249 10.32 4.74 -13.02
C SER A 249 11.34 3.69 -13.45
N ASP A 250 12.53 4.14 -13.81
CA ASP A 250 13.73 3.31 -13.98
C ASP A 250 13.49 2.12 -14.95
N ILE A 251 12.95 2.42 -16.14
CA ILE A 251 12.60 1.44 -17.19
C ILE A 251 13.86 0.89 -17.87
N HIS A 252 14.93 1.71 -17.99
CA HIS A 252 16.24 1.32 -18.49
C HIS A 252 16.20 0.49 -19.80
N GLY A 253 15.44 0.97 -20.79
CA GLY A 253 15.32 0.31 -22.09
C GLY A 253 14.53 -1.00 -22.08
N GLY A 254 13.83 -1.29 -21.00
CA GLY A 254 12.96 -2.47 -20.90
C GLY A 254 11.78 -2.42 -21.87
N GLN A 255 11.36 -3.59 -22.38
CA GLN A 255 10.30 -3.73 -23.39
C GLN A 255 8.94 -4.15 -22.80
N GLN A 256 8.70 -3.89 -21.52
CA GLN A 256 7.51 -4.35 -20.80
C GLN A 256 6.25 -3.50 -21.05
N TYR A 257 6.18 -2.76 -22.14
CA TYR A 257 4.99 -1.98 -22.54
C TYR A 257 3.73 -2.82 -22.78
N PRO A 258 3.80 -4.06 -23.28
CA PRO A 258 2.63 -4.93 -23.32
C PRO A 258 2.04 -5.21 -21.93
N LEU A 259 2.89 -5.37 -20.89
CA LEU A 259 2.46 -5.50 -19.49
C LEU A 259 1.84 -4.19 -19.00
N MET A 260 2.53 -3.06 -19.21
CA MET A 260 2.02 -1.74 -18.81
C MET A 260 0.67 -1.44 -19.47
N ARG A 261 0.49 -1.76 -20.75
CA ARG A 261 -0.79 -1.61 -21.46
C ARG A 261 -1.89 -2.47 -20.84
N THR A 262 -1.55 -3.67 -20.36
CA THR A 262 -2.50 -4.51 -19.63
C THR A 262 -2.91 -3.87 -18.32
N ILE A 263 -1.96 -3.33 -17.55
CA ILE A 263 -2.22 -2.60 -16.31
C ILE A 263 -3.12 -1.39 -16.60
N VAL A 264 -2.77 -0.57 -17.58
CA VAL A 264 -3.55 0.62 -17.98
C VAL A 264 -5.01 0.26 -18.24
N ARG A 265 -5.25 -0.85 -18.93
CA ARG A 265 -6.62 -1.26 -19.29
C ARG A 265 -7.37 -1.90 -18.11
N GLU A 266 -6.75 -2.83 -17.39
CA GLU A 266 -7.44 -3.60 -16.34
C GLU A 266 -7.67 -2.74 -15.07
N GLU A 267 -6.76 -1.82 -14.77
CA GLU A 267 -6.87 -0.90 -13.63
C GLU A 267 -7.54 0.44 -13.99
N HIS A 268 -7.99 0.59 -15.23
CA HIS A 268 -8.65 1.83 -15.71
C HIS A 268 -7.82 3.09 -15.44
N ILE A 269 -6.53 3.05 -15.82
CA ILE A 269 -5.60 4.14 -15.62
C ILE A 269 -5.91 5.31 -16.55
N ASP A 270 -6.00 6.51 -16.00
CA ASP A 270 -6.26 7.75 -16.75
C ASP A 270 -4.99 8.36 -17.33
N ALA A 271 -3.85 8.20 -16.66
CA ALA A 271 -2.55 8.65 -17.13
C ALA A 271 -1.40 7.84 -16.52
N VAL A 272 -0.28 7.76 -17.24
CA VAL A 272 0.99 7.21 -16.74
C VAL A 272 1.93 8.37 -16.44
N VAL A 273 2.61 8.35 -15.29
CA VAL A 273 3.67 9.29 -14.93
C VAL A 273 4.97 8.53 -14.80
N ASP A 274 5.90 8.80 -15.69
CA ASP A 274 7.24 8.22 -15.72
C ASP A 274 8.24 9.19 -15.08
N LEU A 275 8.87 8.73 -14.02
CA LEU A 275 9.75 9.51 -13.16
C LEU A 275 11.21 9.50 -13.63
N GLY A 276 11.46 9.04 -14.87
CA GLY A 276 12.79 9.10 -15.51
C GLY A 276 13.57 7.80 -15.48
N ASP A 277 14.77 7.88 -16.02
CA ASP A 277 15.66 6.75 -16.32
C ASP A 277 14.99 5.74 -17.28
N LEU A 278 14.47 6.32 -18.38
CA LEU A 278 13.86 5.58 -19.48
C LEU A 278 14.91 4.79 -20.29
N LEU A 279 16.13 5.34 -20.41
CA LEU A 279 17.27 4.77 -21.12
C LEU A 279 18.36 4.25 -20.17
N ASN A 280 19.34 3.50 -20.71
CA ASN A 280 20.51 3.06 -19.93
C ASN A 280 21.69 4.01 -20.05
N PHE A 281 21.99 4.50 -21.26
CA PHE A 281 23.21 5.26 -21.59
C PHE A 281 22.92 6.65 -22.15
N GLY A 282 21.67 7.09 -22.08
CA GLY A 282 21.23 8.41 -22.52
C GLY A 282 21.13 8.59 -24.03
N GLN A 283 21.27 7.53 -24.81
CA GLN A 283 21.24 7.61 -26.27
C GLN A 283 19.87 7.27 -26.84
N VAL A 284 19.29 8.18 -27.60
CA VAL A 284 17.96 7.99 -28.23
C VAL A 284 17.91 6.71 -29.09
N ALA A 285 19.03 6.34 -29.72
CA ALA A 285 19.11 5.13 -30.50
C ALA A 285 18.83 3.84 -29.72
N GLU A 286 19.05 3.84 -28.39
CA GLU A 286 18.66 2.72 -27.53
C GLU A 286 17.15 2.51 -27.59
N GLY A 287 16.39 3.58 -27.35
CA GLY A 287 14.94 3.54 -27.36
C GLY A 287 14.35 3.19 -28.73
N ASP A 288 14.94 3.72 -29.82
CA ASP A 288 14.49 3.36 -31.17
C ASP A 288 14.76 1.88 -31.48
N THR A 289 15.92 1.33 -31.05
CA THR A 289 16.30 -0.07 -31.28
C THR A 289 15.31 -1.04 -30.61
N VAL A 290 14.87 -0.74 -29.41
CA VAL A 290 13.92 -1.58 -28.66
C VAL A 290 12.46 -1.18 -28.88
N SER A 291 12.17 -0.31 -29.85
CA SER A 291 10.80 0.17 -30.16
C SER A 291 10.07 0.81 -28.98
N LEU A 292 10.81 1.38 -28.03
CA LEU A 292 10.30 1.95 -26.78
C LEU A 292 9.22 3.02 -27.02
N PHE A 293 9.47 3.94 -27.96
CA PHE A 293 8.54 5.04 -28.27
C PHE A 293 7.20 4.55 -28.86
N LYS A 294 7.22 3.45 -29.63
CA LYS A 294 5.98 2.79 -30.08
C LYS A 294 5.27 2.09 -28.92
N GLY A 295 6.04 1.55 -27.98
CA GLY A 295 5.52 0.98 -26.75
C GLY A 295 4.73 2.04 -25.97
N ILE A 296 5.30 3.21 -25.74
CA ILE A 296 4.64 4.34 -25.07
C ILE A 296 3.38 4.78 -25.83
N GLU A 297 3.46 4.96 -27.14
CA GLU A 297 2.30 5.32 -27.98
C GLU A 297 1.15 4.30 -27.85
N SER A 298 1.49 3.02 -27.73
CA SER A 298 0.52 1.92 -27.63
C SER A 298 -0.30 1.89 -26.35
N LEU A 299 0.06 2.67 -25.34
CA LEU A 299 -0.66 2.74 -24.06
C LEU A 299 -2.02 3.44 -24.22
N GLY A 300 -2.13 4.39 -25.16
CA GLY A 300 -3.38 5.07 -25.49
C GLY A 300 -3.90 6.05 -24.44
N VAL A 301 -3.15 6.29 -23.36
CA VAL A 301 -3.41 7.29 -22.32
C VAL A 301 -2.27 8.31 -22.30
N PRO A 302 -2.46 9.51 -21.71
CA PRO A 302 -1.38 10.47 -21.51
C PRO A 302 -0.20 9.84 -20.77
N TYR A 303 0.99 10.09 -21.27
CA TYR A 303 2.26 9.65 -20.70
C TYR A 303 3.07 10.89 -20.29
N LEU A 304 3.04 11.22 -19.02
CA LEU A 304 3.74 12.36 -18.45
C LEU A 304 5.17 11.91 -18.13
N PHE A 305 6.14 12.73 -18.50
CA PHE A 305 7.55 12.35 -18.40
C PHE A 305 8.39 13.46 -17.79
N VAL A 306 9.26 13.08 -16.86
CA VAL A 306 10.44 13.84 -16.43
C VAL A 306 11.70 13.05 -16.74
N ARG A 307 12.78 13.74 -17.09
CA ARG A 307 14.05 13.12 -17.42
C ARG A 307 14.81 12.70 -16.16
N GLY A 308 15.33 11.48 -16.14
CA GLY A 308 16.28 11.00 -15.15
C GLY A 308 17.75 11.24 -15.56
N ASN A 309 18.68 10.76 -14.73
CA ASN A 309 20.11 10.93 -15.00
C ASN A 309 20.65 10.00 -16.09
N HIS A 310 20.00 8.88 -16.38
CA HIS A 310 20.35 8.00 -17.50
C HIS A 310 19.74 8.45 -18.84
N ASP A 311 18.98 9.52 -18.89
CA ASP A 311 18.25 9.99 -20.07
C ASP A 311 18.99 11.07 -20.88
N ALA A 312 20.23 11.35 -20.53
CA ALA A 312 21.09 12.32 -21.22
C ALA A 312 22.54 11.83 -21.28
N THR A 313 23.29 12.29 -22.26
CA THR A 313 24.73 11.98 -22.45
C THR A 313 25.66 13.09 -21.99
N ARG A 314 25.13 14.27 -21.71
CA ARG A 314 25.85 15.48 -21.28
C ARG A 314 24.91 16.50 -20.66
N ALA A 315 25.48 17.50 -20.01
CA ALA A 315 24.71 18.63 -19.50
C ALA A 315 23.86 19.27 -20.62
N ARG A 316 22.61 19.59 -20.30
CA ARG A 316 21.63 20.22 -21.21
C ARG A 316 21.33 19.41 -22.48
N ASP A 317 21.54 18.10 -22.44
CA ASP A 317 21.16 17.24 -23.54
C ASP A 317 19.63 17.11 -23.59
N ALA A 318 19.05 17.56 -24.69
CA ALA A 318 17.61 17.51 -24.92
C ALA A 318 17.23 16.50 -26.04
N ALA A 319 18.13 15.59 -26.41
CA ALA A 319 17.88 14.69 -27.54
C ALA A 319 16.68 13.77 -27.27
N LEU A 320 16.62 13.17 -26.08
CA LEU A 320 15.49 12.33 -25.67
C LEU A 320 14.19 13.16 -25.57
N LEU A 321 14.23 14.33 -24.93
CA LEU A 321 13.03 15.18 -24.79
C LEU A 321 12.45 15.55 -26.17
N ARG A 322 13.31 15.90 -27.14
CA ARG A 322 12.86 16.17 -28.52
C ARG A 322 12.30 14.93 -29.21
N ARG A 323 12.80 13.75 -28.90
CA ARG A 323 12.28 12.49 -29.45
C ARG A 323 10.94 12.13 -28.83
N MET A 324 10.82 12.26 -27.51
CA MET A 324 9.59 12.03 -26.74
C MET A 324 8.48 13.00 -27.17
N ALA A 325 8.78 14.26 -27.40
CA ALA A 325 7.81 15.27 -27.89
C ALA A 325 7.14 14.90 -29.23
N ARG A 326 7.67 13.91 -29.97
CA ARG A 326 7.08 13.41 -31.22
C ARG A 326 6.16 12.23 -31.02
N VAL A 327 6.05 11.71 -29.81
CA VAL A 327 5.11 10.65 -29.46
C VAL A 327 3.77 11.28 -29.09
N PRO A 328 2.67 10.94 -29.76
CA PRO A 328 1.43 11.71 -29.70
C PRO A 328 0.81 11.85 -28.29
N ASN A 329 0.99 10.84 -27.45
CA ASN A 329 0.43 10.81 -26.10
C ASN A 329 1.42 11.24 -24.99
N VAL A 330 2.62 11.73 -25.36
CA VAL A 330 3.62 12.17 -24.38
C VAL A 330 3.44 13.64 -24.02
N VAL A 331 3.48 13.91 -22.74
CA VAL A 331 3.55 15.25 -22.14
C VAL A 331 4.87 15.36 -21.37
N LEU A 332 5.74 16.25 -21.79
CA LEU A 332 6.97 16.57 -21.08
C LEU A 332 6.64 17.59 -19.98
N LEU A 333 6.81 17.21 -18.70
CA LEU A 333 6.51 18.13 -17.58
C LEU A 333 7.53 19.28 -17.50
N GLN A 334 8.74 19.09 -18.05
CA GLN A 334 9.70 20.16 -18.28
C GLN A 334 10.34 19.97 -19.68
N PRO A 335 9.74 20.53 -20.75
CA PRO A 335 10.22 20.35 -22.11
C PRO A 335 11.57 21.05 -22.37
N ASN A 336 11.91 22.06 -21.60
CA ASN A 336 13.16 22.81 -21.66
C ASN A 336 13.42 23.56 -20.34
N GLU A 337 14.59 24.23 -20.25
CA GLU A 337 14.98 24.97 -19.03
C GLU A 337 14.10 26.19 -18.71
N GLN A 338 13.33 26.69 -19.68
CA GLN A 338 12.53 27.91 -19.56
C GLN A 338 11.04 27.65 -19.29
N THR A 339 10.61 26.39 -19.37
CA THR A 339 9.18 26.08 -19.34
C THR A 339 8.91 24.82 -18.56
N TYR A 340 7.94 24.88 -17.66
CA TYR A 340 7.29 23.73 -17.05
C TYR A 340 5.89 23.56 -17.62
N ILE A 341 5.37 22.35 -17.54
CA ILE A 341 3.97 22.05 -17.87
C ILE A 341 3.29 21.57 -16.60
N GLU A 342 2.24 22.27 -16.20
CA GLU A 342 1.29 21.75 -15.23
C GLU A 342 0.21 21.00 -16.01
N GLN A 343 0.16 19.70 -15.85
CA GLN A 343 -0.80 18.83 -16.51
C GLN A 343 -1.96 18.53 -15.56
N SER A 344 -3.18 18.82 -16.00
CA SER A 344 -4.38 18.42 -15.28
C SER A 344 -4.96 17.15 -15.90
N ILE A 345 -5.18 16.15 -15.05
CA ILE A 345 -5.87 14.90 -15.38
C ILE A 345 -7.13 14.83 -14.52
N ASN A 346 -8.29 15.03 -15.12
CA ASN A 346 -9.57 15.02 -14.42
C ASN A 346 -9.63 16.01 -13.23
N GLY A 347 -8.88 17.11 -13.32
CA GLY A 347 -8.74 18.12 -12.27
C GLY A 347 -7.48 17.98 -11.42
N ILE A 348 -6.87 16.79 -11.34
CA ILE A 348 -5.62 16.56 -10.59
C ILE A 348 -4.47 17.27 -11.29
N ARG A 349 -3.82 18.21 -10.61
CA ARG A 349 -2.70 19.02 -11.11
C ARG A 349 -1.38 18.31 -10.87
N ILE A 350 -0.69 17.96 -11.94
CA ILE A 350 0.58 17.24 -11.92
C ILE A 350 1.65 18.14 -12.54
N ALA A 351 2.72 18.39 -11.81
CA ALA A 351 3.89 19.12 -12.27
C ALA A 351 5.17 18.37 -11.95
N GLY A 352 6.24 18.70 -12.64
CA GLY A 352 7.52 18.04 -12.38
C GLY A 352 8.68 18.73 -13.07
N PHE A 353 9.89 18.28 -12.71
CA PHE A 353 11.12 18.83 -13.25
C PHE A 353 12.18 17.75 -13.45
N ASN A 354 13.04 17.98 -14.45
CA ASN A 354 14.06 17.06 -14.91
C ASN A 354 15.25 17.00 -13.95
N ASP A 355 15.86 15.83 -13.85
CA ASP A 355 17.19 15.69 -13.25
C ASP A 355 18.23 16.43 -14.12
N PRO A 356 19.04 17.33 -13.56
CA PRO A 356 20.07 18.05 -14.30
C PRO A 356 21.28 17.19 -14.65
N ARG A 357 21.42 15.99 -14.08
CA ARG A 357 22.55 15.08 -14.31
C ARG A 357 22.44 14.38 -15.67
N TRP A 358 23.50 13.65 -16.02
CA TRP A 358 23.56 12.82 -17.24
C TRP A 358 24.36 11.54 -16.98
N PHE A 359 24.20 10.56 -17.84
CA PHE A 359 24.94 9.31 -17.77
C PHE A 359 26.46 9.53 -17.82
N GLY A 360 27.19 8.97 -16.85
CA GLY A 360 28.63 9.17 -16.71
C GLY A 360 29.02 10.47 -15.98
N ASP A 361 28.07 11.20 -15.43
CA ASP A 361 28.33 12.34 -14.56
C ASP A 361 28.87 11.86 -13.20
N ASN A 362 30.18 11.74 -13.09
CA ASN A 362 30.90 11.27 -11.90
C ASN A 362 30.82 12.26 -10.72
N ASN A 363 29.67 12.84 -10.49
CA ASN A 363 29.50 13.82 -9.43
C ASN A 363 29.19 13.18 -8.08
N HIS A 364 30.17 13.19 -7.19
CA HIS A 364 30.00 12.74 -5.81
C HIS A 364 29.12 13.67 -4.95
N ASN A 365 28.74 14.84 -5.46
CA ASN A 365 27.90 15.82 -4.75
C ASN A 365 26.59 16.04 -5.51
N ASN A 366 25.72 15.04 -5.49
CA ASN A 366 24.42 15.06 -6.15
C ASN A 366 23.54 16.23 -5.68
N ALA A 367 23.53 16.53 -4.37
CA ALA A 367 22.72 17.60 -3.79
C ALA A 367 23.03 18.98 -4.41
N ALA A 368 24.30 19.30 -4.61
CA ALA A 368 24.71 20.60 -5.16
C ALA A 368 24.19 20.86 -6.59
N LYS A 369 23.95 19.78 -7.38
CA LYS A 369 23.36 19.90 -8.73
C LYS A 369 21.82 19.95 -8.69
N GLN A 370 21.22 19.31 -7.72
CA GLN A 370 19.76 19.26 -7.58
C GLN A 370 19.18 20.60 -7.07
N VAL A 371 19.84 21.25 -6.11
CA VAL A 371 19.37 22.50 -5.51
C VAL A 371 18.95 23.56 -6.55
N PRO A 372 19.74 23.89 -7.58
CA PRO A 372 19.31 24.88 -8.58
C PRO A 372 18.05 24.50 -9.35
N ALA A 373 17.84 23.19 -9.63
CA ALA A 373 16.65 22.71 -10.31
C ALA A 373 15.41 22.83 -9.42
N THR A 374 15.53 22.42 -8.15
CA THR A 374 14.46 22.54 -7.14
C THR A 374 14.09 24.00 -6.90
N GLU A 375 15.08 24.90 -6.74
CA GLU A 375 14.85 26.32 -6.56
C GLU A 375 14.17 26.97 -7.77
N ALA A 376 14.58 26.62 -8.99
CA ALA A 376 13.97 27.14 -10.22
C ALA A 376 12.51 26.68 -10.35
N PHE A 377 12.22 25.41 -10.06
CA PHE A 377 10.87 24.88 -10.03
C PHE A 377 10.03 25.60 -8.97
N THR A 378 10.51 25.66 -7.72
CA THR A 378 9.81 26.32 -6.61
C THR A 378 9.50 27.78 -6.92
N ALA A 379 10.44 28.51 -7.52
CA ALA A 379 10.24 29.90 -7.92
C ALA A 379 9.17 30.05 -9.02
N ALA A 380 9.15 29.13 -9.99
CA ALA A 380 8.14 29.16 -11.07
C ALA A 380 6.70 28.93 -10.56
N PHE A 381 6.55 28.15 -9.50
CA PHE A 381 5.25 27.84 -8.89
C PHE A 381 4.92 28.67 -7.63
N ALA A 382 5.74 29.68 -7.29
CA ALA A 382 5.60 30.43 -6.03
C ALA A 382 4.25 31.17 -5.91
N ASP A 383 3.77 31.78 -7.01
CA ASP A 383 2.55 32.57 -7.05
C ASP A 383 1.33 31.79 -7.60
N ARG A 384 1.44 30.46 -7.64
CA ARG A 384 0.40 29.57 -8.17
C ARG A 384 -0.14 28.67 -7.04
N PRO A 385 -1.38 28.16 -7.16
CA PRO A 385 -1.84 27.10 -6.29
C PRO A 385 -0.86 25.91 -6.33
N PRO A 386 -0.52 25.29 -5.19
CA PRO A 386 0.37 24.12 -5.16
C PRO A 386 -0.18 22.98 -6.03
N PRO A 387 0.66 22.28 -6.82
CA PRO A 387 0.23 21.08 -7.52
C PRO A 387 -0.16 19.96 -6.53
N ASP A 388 -1.11 19.10 -6.91
CA ASP A 388 -1.52 17.96 -6.10
C ASP A 388 -0.45 16.85 -6.10
N LEU A 389 0.28 16.71 -7.22
CA LEU A 389 1.41 15.79 -7.36
C LEU A 389 2.60 16.50 -8.01
N VAL A 390 3.73 16.50 -7.32
CA VAL A 390 5.02 16.96 -7.89
C VAL A 390 5.97 15.80 -8.03
N VAL A 391 6.60 15.70 -9.21
CA VAL A 391 7.48 14.60 -9.55
C VAL A 391 8.86 15.07 -10.02
N SER A 392 9.89 14.33 -9.64
CA SER A 392 11.23 14.44 -10.19
C SER A 392 11.94 13.09 -10.02
N HIS A 393 13.05 12.88 -10.72
CA HIS A 393 13.73 11.60 -10.64
C HIS A 393 14.49 11.41 -9.33
N GLU A 394 15.19 12.43 -8.86
CA GLU A 394 16.06 12.37 -7.66
C GLU A 394 15.28 12.65 -6.37
N PRO A 395 15.32 11.76 -5.37
CA PRO A 395 14.60 11.95 -4.10
C PRO A 395 14.99 13.24 -3.36
N GLY A 396 16.30 13.59 -3.35
CA GLY A 396 16.78 14.80 -2.69
C GLY A 396 16.24 16.08 -3.32
N ALA A 397 16.03 16.08 -4.64
CA ALA A 397 15.48 17.22 -5.36
C ALA A 397 14.01 17.46 -5.02
N VAL A 398 13.19 16.40 -5.09
CA VAL A 398 11.75 16.54 -4.89
C VAL A 398 11.39 16.74 -3.42
N ARG A 399 12.13 16.16 -2.47
CA ARG A 399 11.91 16.32 -1.02
C ARG A 399 11.99 17.78 -0.57
N ASP A 400 12.79 18.59 -1.25
CA ASP A 400 12.96 20.00 -0.91
C ASP A 400 11.84 20.90 -1.47
N VAL A 401 10.91 20.36 -2.27
CA VAL A 401 9.70 21.06 -2.69
C VAL A 401 8.71 21.11 -1.53
N LYS A 402 8.42 22.33 -1.02
CA LYS A 402 7.57 22.52 0.16
C LYS A 402 6.08 22.71 -0.15
N ARG A 403 5.74 22.97 -1.42
CA ARG A 403 4.38 23.29 -1.84
C ARG A 403 3.86 22.23 -2.79
N ALA A 404 3.42 21.10 -2.23
CA ALA A 404 2.75 20.01 -2.93
C ALA A 404 2.06 19.10 -1.91
N ASP A 405 0.95 18.46 -2.28
CA ASP A 405 0.31 17.47 -1.43
C ASP A 405 1.12 16.17 -1.45
N ILE A 406 1.44 15.67 -2.63
CA ILE A 406 2.18 14.42 -2.84
C ILE A 406 3.45 14.70 -3.65
N LEU A 407 4.52 14.05 -3.24
CA LEU A 407 5.83 14.07 -3.90
C LEU A 407 6.14 12.66 -4.40
N ALA A 408 6.69 12.51 -5.62
CA ALA A 408 7.13 11.20 -6.08
C ALA A 408 8.49 11.26 -6.80
N HIS A 409 9.27 10.19 -6.64
CA HIS A 409 10.60 10.05 -7.24
C HIS A 409 10.91 8.61 -7.67
N GLY A 410 11.92 8.45 -8.53
CA GLY A 410 12.55 7.20 -8.93
C GLY A 410 13.95 7.02 -8.36
N HIS A 411 14.90 6.69 -9.21
CA HIS A 411 16.35 6.66 -9.01
C HIS A 411 16.92 5.57 -8.08
N LEU A 412 16.23 5.25 -6.99
CA LEU A 412 16.76 4.32 -5.98
C LEU A 412 16.50 2.85 -6.32
N HIS A 413 15.72 2.56 -7.37
CA HIS A 413 15.29 1.23 -7.78
C HIS A 413 14.54 0.45 -6.69
N SER A 414 14.24 1.06 -5.57
CA SER A 414 13.51 0.48 -4.45
C SER A 414 12.31 1.35 -4.12
N ASP A 415 11.19 0.71 -3.85
CA ASP A 415 9.99 1.38 -3.40
C ASP A 415 10.12 1.83 -1.95
N GLN A 416 9.72 3.07 -1.67
CA GLN A 416 9.81 3.71 -0.36
C GLN A 416 8.58 4.60 -0.13
N LEU A 417 8.27 4.84 1.14
CA LEU A 417 7.27 5.82 1.54
C LEU A 417 7.75 6.54 2.81
N GLU A 418 7.89 7.86 2.72
CA GLU A 418 8.32 8.71 3.83
C GLU A 418 7.44 9.98 3.88
N GLY A 419 6.48 10.02 4.81
CA GLY A 419 5.50 11.10 4.86
C GLY A 419 4.67 11.15 3.55
N ASN A 420 4.74 12.28 2.83
CA ASN A 420 4.10 12.45 1.53
C ASN A 420 5.04 12.16 0.34
N LEU A 421 6.24 11.65 0.59
CA LEU A 421 7.22 11.32 -0.44
C LEU A 421 7.12 9.84 -0.82
N ILE A 422 6.73 9.59 -2.06
CA ILE A 422 6.59 8.26 -2.65
C ILE A 422 7.84 7.96 -3.49
N GLY A 423 8.65 7.00 -3.07
CA GLY A 423 9.68 6.39 -3.91
C GLY A 423 9.04 5.27 -4.71
N VAL A 424 8.99 5.42 -6.04
CA VAL A 424 8.52 4.39 -6.96
C VAL A 424 9.73 3.54 -7.35
N GLY A 425 9.67 2.25 -7.13
CA GLY A 425 10.74 1.33 -7.51
C GLY A 425 10.93 1.26 -9.03
N THR A 426 11.83 0.40 -9.48
CA THR A 426 12.05 0.21 -10.91
C THR A 426 10.95 -0.65 -11.54
N PHE A 427 10.34 -0.20 -12.62
CA PHE A 427 9.29 -0.97 -13.33
C PHE A 427 9.83 -2.26 -13.96
N THR A 428 11.10 -2.29 -14.33
CA THR A 428 11.73 -3.41 -15.06
C THR A 428 12.83 -4.12 -14.28
N GLY A 429 12.98 -3.84 -12.97
CA GLY A 429 14.08 -4.40 -12.19
C GLY A 429 15.45 -3.80 -12.55
N GLY A 430 15.49 -2.53 -12.97
CA GLY A 430 16.72 -1.83 -13.41
C GLY A 430 17.14 -2.17 -14.85
N GLY A 431 16.24 -2.79 -15.60
CA GLY A 431 16.47 -3.12 -17.02
C GLY A 431 17.40 -4.31 -17.27
N PRO A 432 17.64 -4.64 -18.55
CA PRO A 432 18.43 -5.83 -18.92
C PRO A 432 19.85 -5.83 -18.39
N PHE A 433 20.46 -4.65 -18.26
CA PHE A 433 21.87 -4.54 -17.86
C PHE A 433 22.12 -4.71 -16.36
N SER A 434 21.18 -4.37 -15.50
CA SER A 434 21.34 -4.58 -14.06
C SER A 434 21.36 -6.07 -13.69
N HIS A 435 20.73 -6.92 -14.50
CA HIS A 435 20.75 -8.37 -14.37
C HIS A 435 22.15 -8.97 -14.51
N PHE A 436 22.99 -8.38 -15.36
CA PHE A 436 24.34 -8.90 -15.64
C PHE A 436 25.41 -8.43 -14.63
N LEU A 437 25.10 -7.46 -13.79
CA LEU A 437 26.07 -6.83 -12.89
C LEU A 437 26.07 -7.38 -11.45
N GLN A 438 25.06 -8.17 -11.06
CA GLN A 438 24.88 -8.62 -9.66
C GLN A 438 25.13 -10.11 -9.42
N GLY A 439 25.46 -10.89 -10.44
CA GLY A 439 25.76 -12.31 -10.29
C GLY A 439 27.18 -12.54 -9.78
N GLY A 440 27.33 -13.03 -8.55
CA GLY A 440 28.54 -13.71 -8.11
C GLY A 440 28.67 -15.08 -8.80
N ASP A 441 29.91 -15.61 -8.87
CA ASP A 441 30.19 -16.90 -9.49
C ASP A 441 29.24 -18.02 -8.97
N GLY A 442 28.31 -18.46 -9.81
CA GLY A 442 27.46 -19.65 -9.58
C GLY A 442 26.07 -19.40 -9.02
N GLU A 443 25.62 -18.17 -8.79
CA GLU A 443 24.24 -17.86 -8.44
C GLU A 443 23.39 -17.56 -9.68
N GLU A 444 22.15 -18.05 -9.69
CA GLU A 444 21.14 -17.66 -10.67
C GLU A 444 20.98 -16.13 -10.61
N LEU A 445 21.15 -15.45 -11.77
CA LEU A 445 21.01 -14.01 -11.88
C LEU A 445 19.56 -13.60 -11.59
N THR A 446 19.27 -13.32 -10.34
CA THR A 446 17.98 -12.75 -9.93
C THR A 446 18.04 -11.25 -10.13
N GLY A 447 17.20 -10.70 -11.01
CA GLY A 447 17.06 -9.26 -11.19
C GLY A 447 16.60 -8.55 -9.92
N GLN A 448 16.74 -7.23 -9.92
CA GLN A 448 16.15 -6.41 -8.87
C GLN A 448 14.63 -6.59 -8.85
N PRO A 449 13.98 -6.53 -7.68
CA PRO A 449 12.53 -6.49 -7.63
C PRO A 449 11.99 -5.34 -8.47
N SER A 450 10.95 -5.60 -9.24
CA SER A 450 10.24 -4.58 -10.02
C SER A 450 9.06 -4.07 -9.21
N ALA A 451 8.78 -2.76 -9.29
CA ALA A 451 7.65 -2.17 -8.61
C ALA A 451 7.01 -1.06 -9.45
N PHE A 452 5.73 -0.84 -9.22
CA PHE A 452 4.99 0.34 -9.67
C PHE A 452 3.87 0.65 -8.71
N ASP A 453 3.41 1.89 -8.72
CA ASP A 453 2.34 2.35 -7.86
C ASP A 453 1.13 2.84 -8.68
N ILE A 454 -0.08 2.58 -8.18
CA ILE A 454 -1.31 3.18 -8.69
C ILE A 454 -1.83 4.13 -7.62
N ALA A 455 -1.78 5.43 -7.92
CA ALA A 455 -2.32 6.49 -7.10
C ALA A 455 -3.77 6.78 -7.51
N VAL A 456 -4.70 6.66 -6.57
CA VAL A 456 -6.13 6.93 -6.79
C VAL A 456 -6.50 8.22 -6.09
N PHE A 457 -7.05 9.17 -6.84
CA PHE A 457 -7.47 10.47 -6.33
C PHE A 457 -9.00 10.57 -6.29
N GLY A 458 -9.52 11.16 -5.21
CA GLY A 458 -10.93 11.42 -4.99
C GLY A 458 -11.42 12.72 -5.65
N GLN A 459 -12.72 13.01 -5.52
CA GLN A 459 -13.30 14.26 -6.03
C GLN A 459 -12.88 15.50 -5.22
N ASP A 460 -12.35 15.32 -4.04
CA ASP A 460 -11.68 16.33 -3.23
C ASP A 460 -10.24 16.63 -3.67
N CYS A 461 -9.81 15.99 -4.77
CA CYS A 461 -8.45 16.03 -5.31
C CYS A 461 -7.37 15.46 -4.38
N GLN A 462 -7.74 14.83 -3.26
CA GLN A 462 -6.81 14.21 -2.34
C GLN A 462 -6.50 12.77 -2.78
N LEU A 463 -5.30 12.31 -2.42
CA LEU A 463 -4.94 10.91 -2.62
C LEU A 463 -5.80 10.03 -1.70
N THR A 464 -6.67 9.23 -2.30
CA THR A 464 -7.56 8.31 -1.58
C THR A 464 -6.82 7.04 -1.19
N SER A 465 -6.04 6.49 -2.14
CA SER A 465 -5.24 5.29 -1.88
C SER A 465 -4.04 5.21 -2.83
N LEU A 466 -3.01 4.52 -2.36
CA LEU A 466 -1.85 4.13 -3.14
C LEU A 466 -1.77 2.61 -3.14
N THR A 467 -1.88 1.99 -4.32
CA THR A 467 -1.68 0.55 -4.46
C THR A 467 -0.31 0.30 -5.04
N ARG A 468 0.57 -0.33 -4.27
CA ARG A 468 1.92 -0.71 -4.65
C ARG A 468 1.95 -2.16 -5.11
N TYR A 469 2.48 -2.39 -6.29
CA TYR A 469 2.69 -3.71 -6.85
C TYR A 469 4.18 -4.02 -6.92
N GLN A 470 4.57 -5.16 -6.39
CA GLN A 470 5.93 -5.68 -6.50
C GLN A 470 5.95 -6.95 -7.34
N PHE A 471 6.99 -7.07 -8.18
CA PHE A 471 7.16 -8.21 -9.06
C PHE A 471 8.57 -8.73 -9.03
N ARG A 472 8.73 -9.97 -9.52
CA ARG A 472 10.01 -10.58 -9.89
C ARG A 472 9.98 -11.02 -11.34
N ASN A 473 11.16 -11.26 -11.89
CA ASN A 473 11.35 -11.88 -13.22
C ASN A 473 10.67 -11.11 -14.38
N VAL A 474 10.59 -9.78 -14.28
CA VAL A 474 9.99 -8.94 -15.34
C VAL A 474 10.86 -8.94 -16.59
N VAL A 475 12.19 -8.89 -16.41
CA VAL A 475 13.16 -8.86 -17.51
C VAL A 475 13.18 -10.19 -18.26
N GLU A 476 13.00 -11.31 -17.56
CA GLU A 476 12.93 -12.66 -18.14
C GLU A 476 11.64 -12.90 -18.93
N GLY A 477 10.76 -11.91 -19.00
CA GLY A 477 9.46 -12.04 -19.65
C GLY A 477 8.48 -12.95 -18.90
N ARG A 478 8.74 -13.21 -17.64
CA ARG A 478 7.95 -14.07 -16.75
C ARG A 478 7.60 -13.30 -15.47
N PRO A 479 6.89 -12.15 -15.57
CA PRO A 479 6.57 -11.35 -14.40
C PRO A 479 5.76 -12.17 -13.40
N ALA A 480 6.24 -12.18 -12.17
CA ALA A 480 5.60 -12.83 -11.04
C ALA A 480 5.28 -11.79 -9.98
N TYR A 481 4.02 -11.71 -9.53
CA TYR A 481 3.68 -10.89 -8.37
C TYR A 481 4.38 -11.44 -7.14
N ASP A 482 5.05 -10.56 -6.42
CA ASP A 482 5.64 -10.87 -5.12
C ASP A 482 4.74 -10.37 -4.00
N ASP A 483 4.30 -9.13 -4.11
CA ASP A 483 3.43 -8.49 -3.13
C ASP A 483 2.53 -7.42 -3.77
N VAL A 484 1.40 -7.14 -3.12
CA VAL A 484 0.51 -6.01 -3.42
C VAL A 484 0.12 -5.36 -2.11
N THR A 485 0.52 -4.12 -1.92
CA THR A 485 0.21 -3.34 -0.72
C THR A 485 -0.74 -2.20 -1.07
N LEU A 486 -1.89 -2.14 -0.39
CA LEU A 486 -2.81 -1.01 -0.47
C LEU A 486 -2.60 -0.10 0.74
N ILE A 487 -2.22 1.14 0.50
CA ILE A 487 -1.96 2.15 1.51
C ILE A 487 -3.10 3.18 1.46
N ASN A 488 -3.67 3.49 2.62
CA ASN A 488 -4.66 4.57 2.74
C ASN A 488 -3.98 5.93 2.48
N GLY A 489 -4.52 6.71 1.54
CA GLY A 489 -4.00 8.04 1.20
C GLY A 489 -3.91 8.99 2.38
N ALA A 490 -4.83 8.89 3.33
CA ALA A 490 -4.80 9.70 4.55
C ALA A 490 -3.56 9.48 5.45
N ARG A 491 -2.78 8.41 5.21
CA ARG A 491 -1.48 8.17 5.89
C ARG A 491 -0.31 8.82 5.15
N ILE A 492 -0.53 9.26 3.93
CA ILE A 492 0.48 9.87 3.07
C ILE A 492 0.34 11.39 3.22
N GLU A 493 0.90 11.90 4.31
CA GLU A 493 0.81 13.31 4.67
C GLU A 493 2.20 13.94 4.74
N PRO A 494 2.31 15.25 4.47
CA PRO A 494 3.55 15.97 4.70
C PRO A 494 4.01 15.78 6.16
N PRO A 495 5.33 15.61 6.39
CA PRO A 495 5.85 15.48 7.75
C PRO A 495 5.51 16.73 8.56
N LEU A 496 5.08 16.53 9.81
CA LEU A 496 4.85 17.63 10.74
C LEU A 496 6.17 18.38 10.94
N PRO A 497 6.16 19.72 10.90
CA PRO A 497 7.37 20.49 11.14
C PRO A 497 7.91 20.18 12.54
N ALA A 498 9.21 19.93 12.63
CA ALA A 498 9.92 19.62 13.89
C ALA A 498 9.85 20.78 14.90
N ASP A 499 9.67 22.01 14.41
CA ASP A 499 9.43 23.20 15.20
C ASP A 499 8.17 23.92 14.68
N ARG A 500 7.27 24.33 15.59
CA ARG A 500 6.05 25.09 15.24
C ARG A 500 6.33 26.47 14.62
N THR A 501 7.59 26.87 14.54
CA THR A 501 8.06 28.11 13.90
C THR A 501 8.42 27.92 12.43
N GLU A 502 8.63 26.68 11.94
CA GLU A 502 8.77 26.42 10.52
C GLU A 502 7.37 26.35 9.87
N GLN A 503 7.20 27.11 8.79
CA GLN A 503 6.01 26.98 7.96
C GLN A 503 5.97 25.53 7.43
N GLY A 504 4.97 24.75 7.87
CA GLY A 504 4.73 23.40 7.37
C GLY A 504 4.57 23.39 5.85
N ALA A 505 4.67 22.23 5.24
CA ALA A 505 4.37 22.07 3.82
C ALA A 505 2.97 22.64 3.54
N GLU A 506 2.90 23.54 2.56
CA GLU A 506 1.64 24.15 2.16
C GLU A 506 0.88 23.15 1.29
N LYS A 507 -0.27 22.67 1.80
CA LYS A 507 -1.17 21.81 1.05
C LYS A 507 -1.77 22.55 -0.13
N ALA A 508 -2.12 21.81 -1.19
CA ALA A 508 -2.88 22.35 -2.29
C ALA A 508 -4.19 22.98 -1.80
N GLU A 509 -4.58 24.10 -2.42
CA GLU A 509 -5.87 24.71 -2.10
C GLU A 509 -7.01 23.73 -2.43
N PRO A 510 -8.02 23.60 -1.55
CA PRO A 510 -9.16 22.74 -1.82
C PRO A 510 -9.81 23.10 -3.14
N HIS A 511 -9.88 22.15 -4.05
CA HIS A 511 -10.59 22.29 -5.32
C HIS A 511 -11.33 20.97 -5.63
N THR A 512 -12.10 20.95 -6.69
CA THR A 512 -12.92 19.78 -7.02
C THR A 512 -12.39 19.11 -8.28
N CYS A 513 -12.21 17.81 -8.20
CA CYS A 513 -11.77 16.95 -9.28
C CYS A 513 -12.89 16.01 -9.72
N SER A 514 -12.93 15.70 -11.00
CA SER A 514 -14.00 14.85 -11.55
C SER A 514 -13.55 14.22 -12.86
N SER A 515 -13.90 12.96 -13.08
CA SER A 515 -13.66 12.25 -14.34
C SER A 515 -14.27 12.92 -15.57
N ILE A 516 -15.13 13.92 -15.38
CA ILE A 516 -15.76 14.70 -16.46
C ILE A 516 -14.91 15.92 -16.87
N GLN A 517 -13.98 16.38 -16.04
CA GLN A 517 -13.17 17.58 -16.33
C GLN A 517 -12.17 17.37 -17.47
N GLY A 518 -11.80 16.11 -17.75
CA GLY A 518 -10.93 15.78 -18.85
C GLY A 518 -9.47 16.17 -18.63
N ILE A 519 -8.75 16.37 -19.73
CA ILE A 519 -7.31 16.58 -19.75
C ILE A 519 -7.01 18.00 -20.24
N SER A 520 -6.20 18.76 -19.50
CA SER A 520 -5.73 20.08 -19.90
C SER A 520 -4.28 20.29 -19.46
N ALA A 521 -3.58 21.19 -20.14
CA ALA A 521 -2.19 21.51 -19.83
C ALA A 521 -2.01 23.04 -19.80
N GLU A 522 -1.25 23.52 -18.83
CA GLU A 522 -0.87 24.92 -18.73
C GLU A 522 0.66 25.07 -18.75
N GLN A 523 1.13 26.05 -19.51
CA GLN A 523 2.57 26.37 -19.53
C GLN A 523 2.91 27.33 -18.39
N VAL A 524 3.91 26.96 -17.62
CA VAL A 524 4.44 27.77 -16.52
C VAL A 524 5.86 28.19 -16.89
N PRO A 525 6.10 29.50 -17.12
CA PRO A 525 7.43 29.98 -17.45
C PRO A 525 8.37 29.87 -16.25
N ALA A 526 9.60 29.46 -16.50
CA ALA A 526 10.64 29.56 -15.47
C ALA A 526 10.93 31.04 -15.18
N VAL A 527 11.13 31.37 -13.91
CA VAL A 527 11.54 32.73 -13.51
C VAL A 527 12.96 32.98 -14.01
N SER A 528 13.15 33.98 -14.84
CA SER A 528 14.51 34.37 -15.27
C SER A 528 15.29 34.89 -14.07
N ARG A 529 16.38 34.23 -13.72
CA ARG A 529 17.35 34.73 -12.74
C ARG A 529 18.21 35.84 -13.31
#